data_a99298f557146a0ed462ae8a0e743d5c
#
_entry.id   a99298f557146a0ed462ae8a0e743d5c
#
_cell.length_a   1.000
_cell.length_b   1.000
_cell.length_c   1.000
_cell.angle_alpha   90.00
_cell.angle_beta   90.00
_cell.angle_gamma   90.00
#
_symmetry.space_group_name_H-M   'P 1'
#
loop_
_entity.id
_entity.type
_entity.pdbx_description
1 polymer ?
#
loop_
_entity_poly.entity_id
_entity_poly.type
_entity_poly.pdbx_seq_one_letter_code
_entity_poly.pdbx_strand_id
1 'polypeptide(L)'
;MAYDLHIVRTEDWLEAASSPITKSDVDRLVAADPELDWSTTDYIDMRDDTGAVTRYWMLTWRGEPSFWWYRDQIRCSPSDETVVLKAAQIARALNAFAIGDDGEIYDPDGGQPRYRTVSIRERV
;
A
#
# COMPACT_ATOMS: atom_id res chain seq x y z
N MET A 1 9.49 0.68 16.80
CA MET A 1 9.41 1.71 15.78
C MET A 1 8.64 1.15 14.58
N ALA A 2 7.63 1.86 14.14
CA ALA A 2 6.86 1.39 12.99
C ALA A 2 7.61 1.68 11.69
N TYR A 3 7.68 0.69 10.82
CA TYR A 3 8.24 0.82 9.50
C TYR A 3 7.13 0.50 8.51
N ASP A 4 6.77 1.46 7.66
CA ASP A 4 5.62 1.33 6.79
C ASP A 4 6.03 0.91 5.39
N LEU A 5 5.16 0.12 4.76
CA LEU A 5 5.18 -0.13 3.33
C LEU A 5 4.03 0.64 2.68
N HIS A 6 4.32 1.19 1.51
CA HIS A 6 3.38 1.95 0.71
C HIS A 6 3.14 1.22 -0.60
N ILE A 7 1.90 0.90 -0.91
CA ILE A 7 1.54 0.32 -2.21
C ILE A 7 1.02 1.48 -3.06
N VAL A 8 1.78 1.84 -4.08
CA VAL A 8 1.54 3.02 -4.90
C VAL A 8 1.86 2.73 -6.36
N ARG A 9 1.25 3.47 -7.27
CA ARG A 9 1.51 3.34 -8.71
C ARG A 9 2.62 4.24 -9.21
N THR A 10 3.25 4.97 -8.31
CA THR A 10 4.36 5.87 -8.63
C THR A 10 5.64 5.32 -8.02
N GLU A 11 6.79 5.66 -8.61
CA GLU A 11 8.08 5.22 -8.09
C GLU A 11 8.45 5.90 -6.77
N ASP A 12 7.80 7.02 -6.46
CA ASP A 12 7.98 7.73 -5.20
C ASP A 12 6.61 7.77 -4.50
N TRP A 13 6.54 7.20 -3.31
CA TRP A 13 5.28 7.12 -2.60
C TRP A 13 4.72 8.49 -2.19
N LEU A 14 5.56 9.52 -2.14
CA LEU A 14 5.12 10.88 -1.89
C LEU A 14 4.30 11.46 -3.05
N GLU A 15 4.40 10.86 -4.23
CA GLU A 15 3.70 11.29 -5.43
C GLU A 15 2.48 10.44 -5.76
N ALA A 16 2.00 9.64 -4.80
CA ALA A 16 0.90 8.70 -5.02
C ALA A 16 -0.34 9.36 -5.64
N ALA A 17 -0.62 10.61 -5.30
CA ALA A 17 -1.79 11.32 -5.80
C ALA A 17 -1.77 11.52 -7.32
N SER A 18 -0.60 11.48 -7.96
CA SER A 18 -0.49 11.66 -9.42
C SER A 18 -0.97 10.45 -10.21
N SER A 19 -1.05 9.28 -9.56
CA SER A 19 -1.58 8.05 -10.17
C SER A 19 -2.23 7.22 -9.07
N PRO A 20 -3.44 7.59 -8.65
CA PRO A 20 -4.04 7.01 -7.45
C PRO A 20 -4.53 5.58 -7.64
N ILE A 21 -4.45 4.80 -6.55
CA ILE A 21 -5.19 3.56 -6.41
C ILE A 21 -6.55 3.95 -5.85
N THR A 22 -7.60 3.70 -6.63
CA THR A 22 -8.94 4.12 -6.25
C THR A 22 -9.65 3.06 -5.44
N LYS A 23 -10.77 3.44 -4.79
CA LYS A 23 -11.60 2.47 -4.08
C LYS A 23 -12.09 1.38 -5.01
N SER A 24 -12.45 1.72 -6.26
CA SER A 24 -12.87 0.73 -7.26
C SER A 24 -11.78 -0.29 -7.55
N ASP A 25 -10.51 0.15 -7.59
CA ASP A 25 -9.38 -0.75 -7.77
C ASP A 25 -9.30 -1.74 -6.62
N VAL A 26 -9.46 -1.25 -5.40
CA VAL A 26 -9.40 -2.10 -4.20
C VAL A 26 -10.62 -3.03 -4.13
N ASP A 27 -11.80 -2.55 -4.51
CA ASP A 27 -12.99 -3.41 -4.57
C ASP A 27 -12.78 -4.59 -5.53
N ARG A 28 -12.15 -4.33 -6.68
CA ARG A 28 -11.83 -5.40 -7.64
C ARG A 28 -10.77 -6.37 -7.09
N LEU A 29 -9.79 -5.84 -6.36
CA LEU A 29 -8.77 -6.65 -5.72
C LEU A 29 -9.41 -7.61 -4.70
N VAL A 30 -10.28 -7.09 -3.85
CA VAL A 30 -10.97 -7.88 -2.83
C VAL A 30 -11.85 -8.94 -3.48
N ALA A 31 -12.55 -8.58 -4.55
CA ALA A 31 -13.39 -9.54 -5.27
C ALA A 31 -12.60 -10.68 -5.90
N ALA A 32 -11.35 -10.43 -6.27
CA ALA A 32 -10.50 -11.41 -6.93
C ALA A 32 -9.63 -12.22 -5.97
N ASP A 33 -9.44 -11.79 -4.74
CA ASP A 33 -8.55 -12.43 -3.77
C ASP A 33 -9.35 -12.90 -2.57
N PRO A 34 -9.56 -14.23 -2.42
CA PRO A 34 -10.41 -14.76 -1.34
C PRO A 34 -9.81 -14.56 0.06
N GLU A 35 -8.54 -14.22 0.16
CA GLU A 35 -7.90 -13.97 1.46
C GLU A 35 -8.08 -12.53 1.93
N LEU A 36 -8.54 -11.64 1.06
CA LEU A 36 -8.74 -10.23 1.38
C LEU A 36 -10.21 -9.91 1.52
N ASP A 37 -10.52 -9.02 2.46
CA ASP A 37 -11.88 -8.52 2.63
C ASP A 37 -11.82 -7.12 3.25
N TRP A 38 -12.90 -6.36 3.10
CA TRP A 38 -13.04 -5.13 3.85
C TRP A 38 -13.38 -5.47 5.30
N SER A 39 -12.71 -4.81 6.24
CA SER A 39 -13.07 -4.93 7.65
C SER A 39 -14.47 -4.35 7.88
N THR A 40 -15.22 -4.96 8.78
CA THR A 40 -16.51 -4.45 9.24
C THR A 40 -16.40 -3.80 10.60
N THR A 41 -15.21 -3.80 11.21
CA THR A 41 -14.99 -3.29 12.56
C THR A 41 -13.87 -2.27 12.66
N ASP A 42 -12.85 -2.38 11.80
CA ASP A 42 -11.64 -1.55 11.91
C ASP A 42 -11.59 -0.51 10.80
N TYR A 43 -11.47 0.75 11.20
CA TYR A 43 -11.46 1.87 10.27
C TYR A 43 -10.61 2.99 10.83
N ILE A 44 -10.29 3.94 9.94
CA ILE A 44 -9.62 5.17 10.31
C ILE A 44 -10.41 6.33 9.74
N ASP A 45 -10.66 7.32 10.58
CA ASP A 45 -11.34 8.55 10.16
C ASP A 45 -10.29 9.62 9.87
N MET A 46 -10.36 10.19 8.68
CA MET A 46 -9.44 11.24 8.24
C MET A 46 -10.20 12.54 8.09
N ARG A 47 -9.69 13.61 8.70
CA ARG A 47 -10.27 14.95 8.61
C ARG A 47 -9.48 15.77 7.60
N ASP A 48 -10.16 16.43 6.69
CA ASP A 48 -9.54 17.31 5.72
C ASP A 48 -9.50 18.76 6.24
N ASP A 49 -8.96 19.66 5.41
CA ASP A 49 -8.79 21.08 5.78
C ASP A 49 -10.11 21.79 6.01
N THR A 50 -11.22 21.29 5.47
CA THR A 50 -12.54 21.86 5.66
C THR A 50 -13.21 21.38 6.94
N GLY A 51 -12.61 20.39 7.62
CA GLY A 51 -13.19 19.74 8.78
C GLY A 51 -14.07 18.55 8.43
N ALA A 52 -14.26 18.25 7.16
CA ALA A 52 -15.02 17.06 6.74
C ALA A 52 -14.26 15.79 7.08
N VAL A 53 -14.97 14.77 7.54
CA VAL A 53 -14.39 13.49 7.95
C VAL A 53 -14.76 12.43 6.94
N THR A 54 -13.75 11.68 6.46
CA THR A 54 -13.96 10.53 5.60
C THR A 54 -13.51 9.29 6.34
N ARG A 55 -14.35 8.27 6.35
CA ARG A 55 -14.04 6.99 6.98
C ARG A 55 -13.46 6.03 5.96
N TYR A 56 -12.30 5.48 6.30
CA TYR A 56 -11.60 4.49 5.48
C TYR A 56 -11.55 3.17 6.24
N TRP A 57 -12.26 2.15 5.73
CA TRP A 57 -12.25 0.82 6.32
C TRP A 57 -10.95 0.11 5.97
N MET A 58 -10.40 -0.63 6.93
CA MET A 58 -9.20 -1.40 6.69
C MET A 58 -9.50 -2.63 5.84
N LEU A 59 -8.46 -3.19 5.24
CA LEU A 59 -8.52 -4.48 4.58
C LEU A 59 -8.03 -5.55 5.55
N THR A 60 -8.78 -6.64 5.66
CA THR A 60 -8.33 -7.80 6.40
C THR A 60 -7.61 -8.77 5.46
N TRP A 61 -6.60 -9.43 5.98
CA TRP A 61 -5.92 -10.53 5.34
C TRP A 61 -6.05 -11.73 6.26
N ARG A 62 -6.71 -12.77 5.77
CA ARG A 62 -7.03 -13.96 6.58
C ARG A 62 -7.73 -13.60 7.89
N GLY A 63 -8.62 -12.63 7.81
CA GLY A 63 -9.41 -12.20 8.96
C GLY A 63 -8.79 -11.17 9.88
N GLU A 64 -7.51 -10.82 9.66
CA GLU A 64 -6.82 -9.84 10.49
C GLU A 64 -6.65 -8.51 9.76
N PRO A 65 -6.97 -7.37 10.39
CA PRO A 65 -6.74 -6.06 9.78
C PRO A 65 -5.25 -5.87 9.52
N SER A 66 -4.87 -5.80 8.25
CA SER A 66 -3.46 -5.81 7.87
C SER A 66 -3.07 -4.69 6.93
N PHE A 67 -4.01 -4.20 6.12
CA PHE A 67 -3.73 -3.18 5.12
C PHE A 67 -4.73 -2.07 5.25
N TRP A 68 -4.30 -0.87 4.87
CA TRP A 68 -5.12 0.31 5.02
C TRP A 68 -5.08 1.11 3.73
N TRP A 69 -6.22 1.12 3.00
CA TRP A 69 -6.36 2.01 1.86
C TRP A 69 -6.92 3.33 2.32
N TYR A 70 -6.28 4.42 1.92
CA TYR A 70 -6.85 5.73 2.09
C TYR A 70 -6.42 6.64 0.96
N ARG A 71 -7.36 7.41 0.42
CA ARG A 71 -7.17 8.37 -0.65
C ARG A 71 -6.65 7.73 -1.94
N ASP A 72 -5.35 7.49 -2.04
CA ASP A 72 -4.67 7.13 -3.28
C ASP A 72 -3.68 5.99 -3.13
N GLN A 73 -3.54 5.43 -1.95
CA GLN A 73 -2.56 4.39 -1.69
C GLN A 73 -3.04 3.38 -0.66
N ILE A 74 -2.33 2.26 -0.59
CA ILE A 74 -2.50 1.28 0.47
C ILE A 74 -1.24 1.31 1.32
N ARG A 75 -1.40 1.26 2.64
CA ARG A 75 -0.28 1.20 3.58
C ARG A 75 -0.41 0.00 4.48
N CYS A 76 0.73 -0.45 5.00
CA CYS A 76 0.76 -1.43 6.09
C CYS A 76 2.02 -1.22 6.91
N SER A 77 1.96 -1.69 8.17
CA SER A 77 3.12 -1.75 9.05
C SER A 77 3.38 -3.23 9.27
N PRO A 78 4.21 -3.87 8.44
CA PRO A 78 4.37 -5.31 8.48
C PRO A 78 5.00 -5.78 9.79
N SER A 79 4.41 -6.83 10.35
CA SER A 79 4.93 -7.46 11.56
C SER A 79 5.97 -8.53 11.24
N ASP A 80 5.94 -9.07 10.01
CA ASP A 80 6.87 -10.11 9.56
C ASP A 80 6.93 -10.16 8.04
N GLU A 81 7.77 -11.06 7.51
CA GLU A 81 7.98 -11.19 6.07
C GLU A 81 6.75 -11.65 5.32
N THR A 82 5.83 -12.38 5.95
CA THR A 82 4.64 -12.86 5.24
C THR A 82 3.74 -11.69 4.85
N VAL A 83 3.66 -10.68 5.70
CA VAL A 83 2.90 -9.44 5.38
C VAL A 83 3.59 -8.67 4.26
N VAL A 84 4.93 -8.61 4.27
CA VAL A 84 5.71 -7.96 3.21
C VAL A 84 5.44 -8.63 1.87
N LEU A 85 5.48 -9.97 1.83
CA LEU A 85 5.21 -10.71 0.60
C LEU A 85 3.77 -10.50 0.11
N LYS A 86 2.81 -10.48 1.03
CA LYS A 86 1.42 -10.21 0.65
C LYS A 86 1.27 -8.81 0.08
N ALA A 87 1.93 -7.82 0.68
CA ALA A 87 1.91 -6.45 0.16
C ALA A 87 2.46 -6.39 -1.27
N ALA A 88 3.55 -7.10 -1.53
CA ALA A 88 4.13 -7.16 -2.87
C ALA A 88 3.20 -7.84 -3.88
N GLN A 89 2.49 -8.88 -3.46
CA GLN A 89 1.49 -9.54 -4.31
C GLN A 89 0.31 -8.60 -4.62
N ILE A 90 -0.15 -7.87 -3.63
CA ILE A 90 -1.22 -6.87 -3.82
C ILE A 90 -0.75 -5.81 -4.82
N ALA A 91 0.48 -5.33 -4.66
CA ALA A 91 1.04 -4.33 -5.56
C ALA A 91 1.06 -4.84 -7.01
N ARG A 92 1.51 -6.08 -7.22
CA ARG A 92 1.51 -6.67 -8.57
C ARG A 92 0.10 -6.74 -9.15
N ALA A 93 -0.87 -7.14 -8.36
CA ALA A 93 -2.26 -7.25 -8.82
C ALA A 93 -2.84 -5.89 -9.21
N LEU A 94 -2.34 -4.80 -8.64
CA LEU A 94 -2.80 -3.44 -8.91
C LEU A 94 -1.90 -2.69 -9.91
N ASN A 95 -0.91 -3.34 -10.50
CA ASN A 95 0.11 -2.68 -11.32
C ASN A 95 0.79 -1.54 -10.55
N ALA A 96 1.21 -1.85 -9.34
CA ALA A 96 1.76 -0.88 -8.40
C ALA A 96 3.08 -1.39 -7.83
N PHE A 97 3.69 -0.59 -6.98
CA PHE A 97 4.92 -0.92 -6.28
C PHE A 97 4.66 -1.04 -4.79
N ALA A 98 5.32 -1.98 -4.12
CA ALA A 98 5.36 -2.03 -2.66
C ALA A 98 6.69 -1.39 -2.24
N ILE A 99 6.63 -0.19 -1.68
CA ILE A 99 7.79 0.64 -1.39
C ILE A 99 7.87 0.89 0.11
N GLY A 100 9.04 0.65 0.70
CA GLY A 100 9.27 0.97 2.10
C GLY A 100 9.56 2.45 2.32
N ASP A 101 9.64 2.85 3.59
CA ASP A 101 9.88 4.25 3.97
C ASP A 101 11.21 4.78 3.43
N ASP A 102 12.19 3.92 3.20
CA ASP A 102 13.49 4.31 2.65
C ASP A 102 13.54 4.26 1.13
N GLY A 103 12.43 3.97 0.48
CA GLY A 103 12.35 3.91 -0.98
C GLY A 103 12.71 2.56 -1.59
N GLU A 104 12.98 1.54 -0.77
CA GLU A 104 13.24 0.19 -1.29
C GLU A 104 11.96 -0.45 -1.81
N ILE A 105 12.09 -1.23 -2.87
CA ILE A 105 10.97 -1.88 -3.54
C ILE A 105 11.02 -3.38 -3.26
N TYR A 106 9.87 -3.94 -2.87
CA TYR A 106 9.74 -5.36 -2.56
C TYR A 106 9.00 -6.07 -3.69
N ASP A 107 9.53 -7.21 -4.11
CA ASP A 107 8.94 -8.02 -5.16
C ASP A 107 8.19 -9.23 -4.57
N PRO A 108 7.10 -9.69 -5.23
CA PRO A 108 6.31 -10.81 -4.71
C PRO A 108 7.03 -12.14 -4.75
N ASP A 109 8.16 -12.24 -5.46
CA ASP A 109 8.98 -13.45 -5.49
C ASP A 109 9.84 -13.60 -4.24
N GLY A 110 9.85 -12.59 -3.37
CA GLY A 110 10.71 -12.56 -2.20
C GLY A 110 12.11 -12.08 -2.54
N GLY A 111 13.05 -12.40 -1.67
CA GLY A 111 14.44 -11.98 -1.85
C GLY A 111 14.72 -10.61 -1.28
N GLN A 112 15.86 -10.06 -1.62
CA GLN A 112 16.28 -8.77 -1.10
C GLN A 112 15.50 -7.65 -1.76
N PRO A 113 15.12 -6.62 -1.00
CA PRO A 113 14.50 -5.44 -1.61
C PRO A 113 15.49 -4.75 -2.53
N ARG A 114 14.98 -4.12 -3.57
CA ARG A 114 15.81 -3.40 -4.54
C ARG A 114 15.50 -1.93 -4.48
N TYR A 115 16.49 -1.12 -4.85
CA TYR A 115 16.31 0.31 -4.88
C TYR A 115 16.17 0.78 -6.32
N ARG A 116 15.38 1.84 -6.50
CA ARG A 116 15.24 2.48 -7.79
C ARG A 116 16.60 2.99 -8.25
N THR A 117 16.94 2.75 -9.53
CA THR A 117 18.15 3.27 -10.12
C THR A 117 18.03 4.78 -10.31
N VAL A 118 18.99 5.52 -9.77
CA VAL A 118 19.04 6.97 -9.91
C VAL A 118 20.28 7.31 -10.73
N SER A 119 20.10 8.14 -11.76
CA SER A 119 21.21 8.59 -12.58
C SER A 119 22.15 9.50 -11.77
N ILE A 120 23.44 9.26 -11.87
CA ILE A 120 24.42 10.05 -11.14
C ILE A 120 24.33 11.53 -11.51
N ARG A 121 24.07 11.85 -12.77
CA ARG A 121 23.97 13.25 -13.18
C ARG A 121 22.83 14.02 -12.51
N GLU A 122 21.86 13.32 -11.98
CA GLU A 122 20.77 13.94 -11.25
C GLU A 122 21.23 14.50 -9.91
N ARG A 123 22.43 14.16 -9.48
CA ARG A 123 23.01 14.56 -8.21
C ARG A 123 23.99 15.71 -8.31
N VAL A 124 24.25 16.15 -9.51
CA VAL A 124 25.23 17.18 -9.79
C VAL A 124 24.61 18.56 -9.82
#